data_fcff319a25fbe6a9122d731d55cf3ece
#
_entry.id   fcff319a25fbe6a9122d731d55cf3ece
#
_cell.length_a   1.000
_cell.length_b   1.000
_cell.length_c   1.000
_cell.angle_alpha   90.00
_cell.angle_beta   90.00
_cell.angle_gamma   90.00
#
_symmetry.space_group_name_H-M   'P 1'
#
loop_
_entity.id
_entity.type
_entity.pdbx_description
1 polymer ?
#
loop_
_entity_poly.entity_id
_entity_poly.type
_entity_poly.pdbx_seq_one_letter_code
_entity_poly.pdbx_strand_id
1 'polypeptide(L)'
;MKKILLAVSTVALLGLSAQASAGNLKVGKKIYDRAFGRGCGACHDIASNPQLVALIKSGDLTKANFSTTLKEGKNGMPKAVDAIMAVGPVKKAGLSEDEAIDAVWSYLSQ
;
A
#
# COMPACT_ATOMS: atom_id res chain seq x y z
N MET A 1 37.71 -11.45 -13.23
CA MET A 1 37.48 -11.25 -11.79
C MET A 1 36.64 -10.05 -11.48
N LYS A 2 36.95 -8.87 -11.97
CA LYS A 2 36.17 -7.65 -11.71
C LYS A 2 34.72 -7.75 -12.17
N LYS A 3 34.44 -8.42 -13.29
CA LYS A 3 33.08 -8.60 -13.82
C LYS A 3 32.18 -9.45 -12.90
N ILE A 4 32.77 -10.41 -12.20
CA ILE A 4 32.06 -11.30 -11.28
C ILE A 4 31.58 -10.52 -10.04
N LEU A 5 32.42 -9.60 -9.55
CA LEU A 5 32.07 -8.78 -8.38
C LEU A 5 30.90 -7.86 -8.65
N LEU A 6 30.81 -7.28 -9.86
CA LEU A 6 29.71 -6.42 -10.27
C LEU A 6 28.38 -7.19 -10.31
N ALA A 7 28.40 -8.43 -10.82
CA ALA A 7 27.21 -9.26 -10.87
C ALA A 7 26.66 -9.57 -9.47
N VAL A 8 27.55 -9.85 -8.52
CA VAL A 8 27.17 -10.13 -7.13
C VAL A 8 26.50 -8.91 -6.49
N SER A 9 27.02 -7.71 -6.74
CA SER A 9 26.44 -6.48 -6.19
C SER A 9 25.04 -6.24 -6.72
N THR A 10 24.77 -6.50 -7.99
CA THR A 10 23.44 -6.34 -8.59
C THR A 10 22.42 -7.27 -7.93
N VAL A 11 22.78 -8.52 -7.71
CA VAL A 11 21.92 -9.52 -7.07
C VAL A 11 21.57 -9.09 -5.63
N ALA A 12 22.54 -8.58 -4.89
CA ALA A 12 22.32 -8.11 -3.52
C ALA A 12 21.31 -6.96 -3.44
N LEU A 13 21.35 -6.02 -4.38
CA LEU A 13 20.40 -4.91 -4.44
C LEU A 13 18.97 -5.40 -4.70
N LEU A 14 18.78 -6.35 -5.60
CA LEU A 14 17.47 -6.94 -5.88
C LEU A 14 16.92 -7.66 -4.65
N GLY A 15 17.76 -8.39 -3.91
CA GLY A 15 17.36 -9.07 -2.69
C GLY A 15 16.87 -8.10 -1.62
N LEU A 16 17.55 -6.97 -1.44
CA LEU A 16 17.15 -5.94 -0.48
C LEU A 16 15.78 -5.32 -0.82
N SER A 17 15.53 -5.05 -2.10
CA SER A 17 14.24 -4.51 -2.56
C SER A 17 13.09 -5.47 -2.26
N ALA A 18 13.27 -6.77 -2.48
CA ALA A 18 12.27 -7.79 -2.20
C ALA A 18 11.96 -7.86 -0.70
N GLN A 19 12.97 -7.77 0.17
CA GLN A 19 12.78 -7.79 1.62
C GLN A 19 12.00 -6.57 2.12
N ALA A 20 12.28 -5.38 1.58
CA ALA A 20 11.56 -4.17 1.92
C ALA A 20 10.08 -4.28 1.55
N SER A 21 9.77 -4.84 0.37
CA SER A 21 8.39 -5.05 -0.08
C SER A 21 7.63 -6.00 0.85
N ALA A 22 8.26 -7.07 1.31
CA ALA A 22 7.64 -8.03 2.22
C ALA A 22 7.27 -7.40 3.56
N GLY A 23 8.13 -6.54 4.11
CA GLY A 23 7.84 -5.80 5.35
C GLY A 23 6.67 -4.86 5.19
N ASN A 24 6.58 -4.17 4.05
CA ASN A 24 5.51 -3.23 3.75
C ASN A 24 4.15 -3.92 3.57
N LEU A 25 4.12 -5.15 3.07
CA LEU A 25 2.87 -5.91 2.93
C LEU A 25 2.15 -6.10 4.26
N LYS A 26 2.89 -6.38 5.33
CA LYS A 26 2.29 -6.54 6.66
C LYS A 26 1.69 -5.23 7.16
N VAL A 27 2.39 -4.13 6.98
CA VAL A 27 1.89 -2.81 7.36
C VAL A 27 0.67 -2.45 6.52
N GLY A 28 0.70 -2.71 5.22
CA GLY A 28 -0.42 -2.48 4.32
C GLY A 28 -1.68 -3.21 4.74
N LYS A 29 -1.57 -4.46 5.16
CA LYS A 29 -2.69 -5.24 5.68
C LYS A 29 -3.27 -4.59 6.94
N LYS A 30 -2.43 -4.16 7.86
CA LYS A 30 -2.88 -3.52 9.09
C LYS A 30 -3.57 -2.18 8.83
N ILE A 31 -3.11 -1.42 7.86
CA ILE A 31 -3.77 -0.19 7.42
C ILE A 31 -5.16 -0.52 6.89
N TYR A 32 -5.26 -1.48 5.99
CA TYR A 32 -6.54 -1.91 5.41
C TYR A 32 -7.53 -2.35 6.48
N ASP A 33 -7.04 -3.07 7.49
CA ASP A 33 -7.88 -3.62 8.56
C ASP A 33 -8.27 -2.57 9.62
N ARG A 34 -7.53 -1.47 9.77
CA ARG A 34 -7.66 -0.58 10.93
C ARG A 34 -7.90 0.91 10.63
N ALA A 35 -7.66 1.38 9.40
CA ALA A 35 -7.86 2.79 9.08
C ALA A 35 -9.31 3.19 9.41
N PHE A 36 -9.51 4.42 9.89
CA PHE A 36 -10.81 4.91 10.36
C PHE A 36 -11.38 4.13 11.56
N GLY A 37 -10.57 3.33 12.24
CA GLY A 37 -11.02 2.50 13.36
C GLY A 37 -11.80 1.25 12.98
N ARG A 38 -12.21 1.11 11.72
CA ARG A 38 -13.01 -0.02 11.22
C ARG A 38 -12.37 -0.75 10.05
N GLY A 39 -11.37 -0.13 9.42
CA GLY A 39 -10.73 -0.64 8.23
C GLY A 39 -11.42 -0.20 6.94
N CYS A 40 -10.66 -0.24 5.86
CA CYS A 40 -11.15 0.11 4.53
C CYS A 40 -12.23 -0.88 4.06
N GLY A 41 -12.13 -2.13 4.49
CA GLY A 41 -13.09 -3.18 4.17
C GLY A 41 -14.49 -2.91 4.69
N ALA A 42 -14.65 -2.09 5.74
CA ALA A 42 -15.96 -1.73 6.24
C ALA A 42 -16.87 -1.16 5.14
N CYS A 43 -16.29 -0.48 4.15
CA CYS A 43 -17.02 0.02 2.98
C CYS A 43 -16.70 -0.79 1.73
N HIS A 44 -15.43 -1.12 1.48
CA HIS A 44 -14.99 -1.74 0.22
C HIS A 44 -15.28 -3.24 0.12
N ASP A 45 -15.65 -3.89 1.21
CA ASP A 45 -16.12 -5.27 1.18
C ASP A 45 -17.62 -5.35 0.87
N ILE A 46 -18.33 -4.22 0.87
CA ILE A 46 -19.73 -4.15 0.48
C ILE A 46 -19.82 -4.18 -1.05
N ALA A 47 -20.66 -5.07 -1.60
CA ALA A 47 -20.72 -5.34 -3.04
C ALA A 47 -21.10 -4.11 -3.88
N SER A 48 -21.86 -3.17 -3.34
CA SER A 48 -22.25 -1.95 -4.05
C SER A 48 -21.16 -0.88 -4.10
N ASN A 49 -20.08 -1.05 -3.35
CA ASN A 49 -18.95 -0.12 -3.34
C ASN A 49 -17.82 -0.67 -4.23
N PRO A 50 -16.86 0.18 -4.64
CA PRO A 50 -15.75 -0.28 -5.48
C PRO A 50 -14.99 -1.44 -4.85
N GLN A 51 -14.81 -2.52 -5.60
CA GLN A 51 -14.07 -3.70 -5.16
C GLN A 51 -12.61 -3.52 -5.55
N LEU A 52 -11.79 -3.09 -4.61
CA LEU A 52 -10.43 -2.61 -4.88
C LEU A 52 -9.54 -3.65 -5.54
N VAL A 53 -9.52 -4.88 -5.02
CA VAL A 53 -8.64 -5.93 -5.58
C VAL A 53 -9.01 -6.23 -7.03
N ALA A 54 -10.29 -6.35 -7.34
CA ALA A 54 -10.75 -6.61 -8.70
C ALA A 54 -10.40 -5.47 -9.65
N LEU A 55 -10.57 -4.21 -9.21
CA LEU A 55 -10.25 -3.05 -10.02
C LEU A 55 -8.77 -2.91 -10.29
N ILE A 56 -7.93 -3.27 -9.33
CA ILE A 56 -6.47 -3.29 -9.50
C ILE A 56 -6.09 -4.36 -10.53
N LYS A 57 -6.63 -5.55 -10.41
CA LYS A 57 -6.34 -6.66 -11.34
C LYS A 57 -6.75 -6.35 -12.76
N SER A 58 -7.89 -5.69 -12.96
CA SER A 58 -8.38 -5.32 -14.29
C SER A 58 -7.62 -4.14 -14.90
N GLY A 59 -6.86 -3.40 -14.10
CA GLY A 59 -6.17 -2.18 -14.54
C GLY A 59 -7.04 -0.94 -14.50
N ASP A 60 -8.30 -1.05 -14.07
CA ASP A 60 -9.20 0.10 -13.96
C ASP A 60 -8.79 1.05 -12.84
N LEU A 61 -8.19 0.53 -11.79
CA LEU A 61 -7.63 1.34 -10.70
C LEU A 61 -6.11 1.31 -10.78
N THR A 62 -5.50 2.45 -11.08
CA THR A 62 -4.04 2.60 -11.12
C THR A 62 -3.52 3.08 -9.77
N LYS A 63 -2.22 2.89 -9.54
CA LYS A 63 -1.57 3.36 -8.31
C LYS A 63 -1.69 4.87 -8.16
N ALA A 64 -1.55 5.62 -9.25
CA ALA A 64 -1.69 7.08 -9.24
C ALA A 64 -3.08 7.52 -8.81
N ASN A 65 -4.12 6.91 -9.36
CA ASN A 65 -5.51 7.21 -9.01
C ASN A 65 -5.83 6.79 -7.58
N PHE A 66 -5.31 5.66 -7.15
CA PHE A 66 -5.45 5.17 -5.78
C PHE A 66 -4.87 6.20 -4.79
N SER A 67 -3.64 6.63 -5.03
CA SER A 67 -2.96 7.63 -4.19
C SER A 67 -3.75 8.94 -4.14
N THR A 68 -4.18 9.45 -5.30
CA THR A 68 -4.94 10.69 -5.38
C THR A 68 -6.26 10.58 -4.60
N THR A 69 -6.96 9.48 -4.75
CA THR A 69 -8.23 9.26 -4.03
C THR A 69 -8.04 9.24 -2.52
N LEU A 70 -6.96 8.62 -2.04
CA LEU A 70 -6.67 8.59 -0.60
C LEU A 70 -6.33 9.97 -0.06
N LYS A 71 -5.67 10.80 -0.86
CA LYS A 71 -5.26 12.15 -0.45
C LYS A 71 -6.39 13.17 -0.53
N GLU A 72 -7.26 13.05 -1.50
CA GLU A 72 -8.29 14.06 -1.80
C GLU A 72 -9.70 13.63 -1.45
N GLY A 73 -9.96 12.33 -1.38
CA GLY A 73 -11.30 11.77 -1.29
C GLY A 73 -11.97 11.71 -2.66
N LYS A 74 -13.10 11.02 -2.76
CA LYS A 74 -13.84 10.92 -4.01
C LYS A 74 -15.28 10.48 -3.74
N ASN A 75 -16.24 11.20 -4.30
CA ASN A 75 -17.66 10.94 -4.08
C ASN A 75 -17.97 10.90 -2.57
N GLY A 76 -18.56 9.83 -2.06
CA GLY A 76 -18.83 9.69 -0.63
C GLY A 76 -17.64 9.22 0.21
N MET A 77 -16.49 8.92 -0.42
CA MET A 77 -15.30 8.47 0.31
C MET A 77 -14.52 9.68 0.85
N PRO A 78 -14.27 9.75 2.17
CA PRO A 78 -13.48 10.85 2.74
C PRO A 78 -12.00 10.70 2.43
N LYS A 79 -11.24 11.78 2.66
CA LYS A 79 -9.78 11.73 2.62
C LYS A 79 -9.29 10.71 3.63
N ALA A 80 -8.40 9.83 3.22
CA ALA A 80 -7.96 8.71 4.04
C ALA A 80 -6.55 8.86 4.61
N VAL A 81 -5.75 9.83 4.14
CA VAL A 81 -4.35 9.95 4.55
C VAL A 81 -4.20 10.09 6.06
N ASP A 82 -4.97 10.97 6.69
CA ASP A 82 -4.87 11.18 8.13
C ASP A 82 -5.23 9.91 8.90
N ALA A 83 -6.25 9.20 8.45
CA ALA A 83 -6.67 7.93 9.07
C ALA A 83 -5.58 6.86 8.90
N ILE A 84 -4.93 6.81 7.75
CA ILE A 84 -3.83 5.88 7.48
C ILE A 84 -2.64 6.20 8.39
N MET A 85 -2.26 7.47 8.49
CA MET A 85 -1.12 7.89 9.31
C MET A 85 -1.38 7.73 10.80
N ALA A 86 -2.63 7.64 11.22
CA ALA A 86 -3.01 7.40 12.61
C ALA A 86 -2.91 5.94 13.04
N VAL A 87 -2.77 5.01 12.08
CA VAL A 87 -2.64 3.58 12.39
C VAL A 87 -1.32 3.34 13.12
N GLY A 88 -1.38 2.65 14.27
CA GLY A 88 -0.20 2.41 15.11
C GLY A 88 1.00 1.82 14.38
N PRO A 89 0.84 0.74 13.60
CA PRO A 89 1.95 0.17 12.83
C PRO A 89 2.63 1.13 11.86
N VAL A 90 1.90 2.10 11.29
CA VAL A 90 2.48 3.13 10.41
C VAL A 90 3.41 4.05 11.21
N LYS A 91 2.94 4.50 12.37
CA LYS A 91 3.74 5.35 13.28
C LYS A 91 4.97 4.61 13.77
N LYS A 92 4.81 3.35 14.14
CA LYS A 92 5.89 2.51 14.66
C LYS A 92 6.97 2.26 13.63
N ALA A 93 6.58 2.08 12.36
CA ALA A 93 7.50 1.87 11.26
C ALA A 93 8.13 3.18 10.74
N GLY A 94 7.61 4.33 11.14
CA GLY A 94 8.12 5.62 10.72
C GLY A 94 7.88 5.92 9.24
N LEU A 95 6.79 5.43 8.67
CA LEU A 95 6.50 5.60 7.25
C LEU A 95 6.00 7.00 6.94
N SER A 96 6.39 7.54 5.78
CA SER A 96 5.81 8.74 5.20
C SER A 96 4.43 8.42 4.63
N GLU A 97 3.67 9.46 4.26
CA GLU A 97 2.35 9.28 3.63
C GLU A 97 2.46 8.42 2.37
N ASP A 98 3.41 8.71 1.49
CA ASP A 98 3.58 7.95 0.25
C ASP A 98 3.99 6.52 0.52
N GLU A 99 4.87 6.28 1.49
CA GLU A 99 5.27 4.92 1.88
C GLU A 99 4.11 4.12 2.45
N ALA A 100 3.26 4.76 3.25
CA ALA A 100 2.08 4.12 3.81
C ALA A 100 1.05 3.77 2.71
N ILE A 101 0.84 4.67 1.76
CA ILE A 101 -0.04 4.43 0.62
C ILE A 101 0.51 3.28 -0.24
N ASP A 102 1.83 3.28 -0.50
CA ASP A 102 2.49 2.19 -1.22
C ASP A 102 2.31 0.84 -0.53
N ALA A 103 2.36 0.83 0.79
CA ALA A 103 2.17 -0.39 1.57
C ALA A 103 0.77 -0.97 1.36
N VAL A 104 -0.27 -0.14 1.40
CA VAL A 104 -1.65 -0.59 1.15
C VAL A 104 -1.80 -1.06 -0.29
N TRP A 105 -1.27 -0.30 -1.25
CA TRP A 105 -1.30 -0.69 -2.66
C TRP A 105 -0.66 -2.05 -2.87
N SER A 106 0.52 -2.27 -2.30
CA SER A 106 1.24 -3.55 -2.42
C SER A 106 0.43 -4.70 -1.83
N TYR A 107 -0.20 -4.48 -0.69
CA TYR A 107 -1.06 -5.48 -0.07
C TYR A 107 -2.26 -5.84 -0.97
N LEU A 108 -2.92 -4.85 -1.53
CA LEU A 108 -4.09 -5.08 -2.39
C LEU A 108 -3.73 -5.67 -3.75
N SER A 109 -2.48 -5.50 -4.18
CA SER A 109 -2.00 -5.92 -5.51
C SER A 109 -1.43 -7.34 -5.55
N GLN A 110 -1.49 -8.07 -4.46
CA GLN A 110 -0.97 -9.44 -4.39
C GLN A 110 -1.62 -10.40 -5.37
#